data_41aa61d6565ae19874769878b8f94cd8
#
_entry.id   41aa61d6565ae19874769878b8f94cd8
#
_cell.length_a   1.000
_cell.length_b   1.000
_cell.length_c   1.000
_cell.angle_alpha   90.00
_cell.angle_beta   90.00
_cell.angle_gamma   90.00
#
_symmetry.space_group_name_H-M   'P 1'
#
loop_
_entity.id
_entity.type
_entity.pdbx_description
1 polymer ?
#
loop_
_entity_poly.entity_id
_entity_poly.type
_entity_poly.pdbx_seq_one_letter_code
_entity_poly.pdbx_strand_id
1 'polypeptide(L)'
;MRALLVAFGLLFSAPAWSAHGYALWGDMKYPPGFNHFDYVNPDAPKGGELRLVSNLRLSTFDKYNPFTIRGGAPAYLSQLMFDTLLTGSLDEEGAGYGLLAEDVTVAPDGLSATFRLRREARFHNGDAVLAADVKHSYDTLVGPHTSPAYKTMLIDVAGVDVVDERTVRYRFKRANRELPLTVGGLPVFSRQWGEGKPFNEVVMEPPIGSGPYKIGPVKFGKDITYVRDPDYWARELNVRRGTANFDRILVKIYRDNTARLEALKAGEFDLMAFYSAGDWARRVNGKRFDSGELVKGEFQHKLPTGFQSYVLNTRRPLLQDVRVREALGLAVDYEWMNRQMFYNSYTRVSGLFGNTSCAASGLPSAEELALMDPLRGQIPAAAFGIAYTPPRTDQPKDPAVGGLRENLRRAQQLLAEAGWTVQSGTLRNAQGQAFVLEYLDSNEGGARVVTPWMRNLEKLGITLRFRPVDFALYQQRLQKFDFDITTIAYAGTANPGQEYADLFGSQAADTEDSGNLAGVKSAAVDSIISLMVSAKTEAQYRAACRTLDRVISHSHVLLPQWFAGTHRMAYNAWRLERPKVTPPYFRGETWAIDTWWARNPPGTR
;
A
#
# COMPACT_ATOMS: atom_id res chain seq x y z
N MET A 1 47.41 -12.13 -55.77
CA MET A 1 45.95 -12.19 -55.59
C MET A 1 45.64 -12.46 -54.14
N ARG A 2 45.24 -11.43 -53.39
CA ARG A 2 44.81 -11.54 -51.98
C ARG A 2 43.26 -11.46 -51.96
N ALA A 3 42.61 -12.53 -51.56
CA ALA A 3 41.18 -12.62 -51.39
C ALA A 3 40.80 -11.96 -50.05
N LEU A 4 39.95 -10.88 -50.09
CA LEU A 4 39.31 -10.31 -48.93
C LEU A 4 38.06 -11.16 -48.60
N LEU A 5 38.06 -11.80 -47.43
CA LEU A 5 36.84 -12.38 -46.83
C LEU A 5 36.09 -11.27 -46.06
N VAL A 6 34.93 -10.87 -46.58
CA VAL A 6 33.97 -10.01 -45.89
C VAL A 6 33.08 -10.90 -45.02
N ALA A 7 33.27 -10.85 -43.71
CA ALA A 7 32.39 -11.51 -42.76
C ALA A 7 31.11 -10.65 -42.58
N PHE A 8 29.98 -11.11 -43.09
CA PHE A 8 28.65 -10.55 -42.85
C PHE A 8 28.18 -11.01 -41.43
N GLY A 9 28.30 -10.13 -40.48
CA GLY A 9 27.74 -10.33 -39.13
C GLY A 9 26.22 -10.27 -39.19
N LEU A 10 25.56 -11.42 -39.14
CA LEU A 10 24.13 -11.53 -38.87
C LEU A 10 23.87 -11.10 -37.44
N LEU A 11 23.37 -9.88 -37.26
CA LEU A 11 22.75 -9.42 -36.00
C LEU A 11 21.46 -10.23 -35.82
N PHE A 12 21.53 -11.28 -35.01
CA PHE A 12 20.33 -11.95 -34.49
C PHE A 12 19.66 -10.97 -33.49
N SER A 13 18.69 -10.20 -33.98
CA SER A 13 17.72 -9.57 -33.11
C SER A 13 16.88 -10.70 -32.50
N ALA A 14 17.06 -10.95 -31.21
CA ALA A 14 16.15 -11.83 -30.47
C ALA A 14 14.72 -11.30 -30.66
N PRO A 15 13.73 -12.12 -31.00
CA PRO A 15 12.35 -11.66 -31.13
C PRO A 15 11.89 -11.09 -29.80
N ALA A 16 11.51 -9.82 -29.79
CA ALA A 16 10.80 -9.22 -28.68
C ALA A 16 9.42 -9.88 -28.61
N TRP A 17 9.15 -10.63 -27.58
CA TRP A 17 7.89 -11.37 -27.42
C TRP A 17 6.81 -10.38 -27.02
N SER A 18 5.85 -10.20 -27.87
CA SER A 18 4.59 -9.52 -27.65
C SER A 18 3.71 -10.35 -26.70
N ALA A 19 3.22 -9.74 -25.63
CA ALA A 19 2.46 -10.45 -24.61
C ALA A 19 1.17 -9.70 -24.24
N HIS A 20 0.11 -10.47 -23.92
CA HIS A 20 -1.18 -9.95 -23.47
C HIS A 20 -1.16 -9.25 -22.09
N GLY A 21 0.00 -9.17 -21.47
CA GLY A 21 0.26 -8.53 -20.17
C GLY A 21 1.73 -8.61 -19.79
N TYR A 22 2.04 -8.17 -18.59
CA TYR A 22 3.39 -8.17 -18.05
C TYR A 22 3.38 -8.62 -16.58
N ALA A 23 4.30 -9.49 -16.21
CA ALA A 23 4.57 -9.88 -14.82
C ALA A 23 5.99 -9.50 -14.43
N LEU A 24 6.18 -9.07 -13.17
CA LEU A 24 7.50 -8.75 -12.62
C LEU A 24 8.41 -9.99 -12.60
N TRP A 25 7.84 -11.12 -12.26
CA TRP A 25 8.53 -12.40 -12.12
C TRP A 25 7.67 -13.54 -12.64
N GLY A 26 8.31 -14.49 -13.32
CA GLY A 26 7.65 -15.71 -13.76
C GLY A 26 6.54 -15.54 -14.80
N ASP A 27 5.66 -16.53 -14.88
CA ASP A 27 4.51 -16.54 -15.77
C ASP A 27 3.30 -15.89 -15.10
N MET A 28 2.48 -15.24 -15.89
CA MET A 28 1.20 -14.69 -15.42
C MET A 28 0.21 -15.83 -15.11
N LYS A 29 -0.58 -15.65 -14.05
CA LYS A 29 -1.62 -16.61 -13.64
C LYS A 29 -2.62 -16.91 -14.74
N TYR A 30 -3.04 -15.90 -15.47
CA TYR A 30 -4.01 -16.03 -16.53
C TYR A 30 -3.32 -16.06 -17.90
N PRO A 31 -3.41 -17.18 -18.64
CA PRO A 31 -2.77 -17.33 -19.96
C PRO A 31 -3.46 -16.47 -21.03
N PRO A 32 -2.84 -16.26 -22.18
CA PRO A 32 -3.48 -15.59 -23.32
C PRO A 32 -4.82 -16.23 -23.67
N GLY A 33 -5.85 -15.39 -23.85
CA GLY A 33 -7.19 -15.85 -24.20
C GLY A 33 -8.03 -16.39 -23.05
N PHE A 34 -7.64 -16.19 -21.78
CA PHE A 34 -8.50 -16.52 -20.64
C PHE A 34 -9.88 -15.84 -20.74
N ASN A 35 -10.92 -16.44 -20.15
CA ASN A 35 -12.29 -15.96 -20.32
C ASN A 35 -12.68 -14.81 -19.39
N HIS A 36 -12.27 -14.88 -18.13
CA HIS A 36 -12.52 -13.90 -17.06
C HIS A 36 -11.62 -14.21 -15.87
N PHE A 37 -11.48 -13.28 -14.94
CA PHE A 37 -10.82 -13.54 -13.68
C PHE A 37 -11.61 -14.51 -12.80
N ASP A 38 -10.94 -15.39 -12.03
CA ASP A 38 -11.57 -16.45 -11.22
C ASP A 38 -12.47 -15.91 -10.10
N TYR A 39 -12.24 -14.68 -9.66
CA TYR A 39 -12.94 -14.06 -8.53
C TYR A 39 -14.19 -13.26 -8.93
N VAL A 40 -14.57 -13.24 -10.20
CA VAL A 40 -15.80 -12.58 -10.67
C VAL A 40 -16.91 -13.61 -10.91
N ASN A 41 -18.15 -13.13 -10.98
CA ASN A 41 -19.24 -13.87 -11.59
C ASN A 41 -19.43 -13.33 -13.03
N PRO A 42 -19.06 -14.07 -14.08
CA PRO A 42 -19.19 -13.59 -15.47
C PRO A 42 -20.64 -13.34 -15.87
N ASP A 43 -21.58 -14.04 -15.22
CA ASP A 43 -23.03 -13.94 -15.45
C ASP A 43 -23.72 -13.02 -14.44
N ALA A 44 -22.98 -12.18 -13.72
CA ALA A 44 -23.54 -11.23 -12.78
C ALA A 44 -24.57 -10.32 -13.50
N PRO A 45 -25.82 -10.24 -12.99
CA PRO A 45 -26.82 -9.39 -13.61
C PRO A 45 -26.41 -7.93 -13.57
N LYS A 46 -26.61 -7.23 -14.68
CA LYS A 46 -26.39 -5.79 -14.78
C LYS A 46 -27.65 -5.06 -14.36
N GLY A 47 -27.52 -4.02 -13.53
CA GLY A 47 -28.65 -3.20 -13.12
C GLY A 47 -28.60 -2.73 -11.66
N GLY A 48 -29.59 -1.94 -11.30
CA GLY A 48 -29.75 -1.46 -9.94
C GLY A 48 -28.76 -0.36 -9.51
N GLU A 49 -28.79 -0.05 -8.22
CA GLU A 49 -27.99 1.03 -7.63
C GLU A 49 -27.22 0.54 -6.41
N LEU A 50 -25.93 0.84 -6.38
CA LEU A 50 -25.08 0.73 -5.19
C LEU A 50 -24.98 2.09 -4.52
N ARG A 51 -25.37 2.17 -3.25
CA ARG A 51 -25.23 3.39 -2.45
C ARG A 51 -24.08 3.23 -1.47
N LEU A 52 -23.12 4.13 -1.54
CA LEU A 52 -21.89 4.11 -0.74
C LEU A 52 -21.74 5.37 0.09
N VAL A 53 -20.90 5.30 1.09
CA VAL A 53 -20.31 6.47 1.76
C VAL A 53 -18.91 6.71 1.23
N SER A 54 -18.54 7.99 1.07
CA SER A 54 -17.18 8.35 0.69
C SER A 54 -16.15 7.79 1.67
N ASN A 55 -15.14 7.09 1.18
CA ASN A 55 -14.01 6.60 1.99
C ASN A 55 -12.95 7.69 2.23
N LEU A 56 -13.04 8.81 1.57
CA LEU A 56 -12.16 9.94 1.77
C LEU A 56 -12.46 10.62 3.11
N ARG A 57 -11.42 11.11 3.78
CA ARG A 57 -11.54 11.90 5.01
C ARG A 57 -12.02 13.33 4.75
N LEU A 58 -12.24 13.68 3.49
CA LEU A 58 -12.76 14.98 3.10
C LEU A 58 -14.24 15.11 3.46
N SER A 59 -14.61 16.25 4.02
CA SER A 59 -16.00 16.60 4.34
C SER A 59 -16.78 17.15 3.14
N THR A 60 -16.13 17.32 1.99
CA THR A 60 -16.70 17.85 0.75
C THR A 60 -15.81 17.53 -0.45
N PHE A 61 -16.33 17.72 -1.66
CA PHE A 61 -15.54 17.82 -2.88
C PHE A 61 -15.98 19.08 -3.63
N ASP A 62 -15.05 19.69 -4.36
CA ASP A 62 -15.22 20.99 -5.02
C ASP A 62 -14.64 21.03 -6.43
N LYS A 63 -14.17 19.88 -6.95
CA LYS A 63 -13.65 19.74 -8.30
C LYS A 63 -13.85 18.32 -8.84
N TYR A 64 -13.71 18.16 -10.17
CA TYR A 64 -13.67 16.84 -10.81
C TYR A 64 -12.26 16.34 -11.14
N ASN A 65 -11.27 17.24 -11.18
CA ASN A 65 -9.90 16.84 -11.52
C ASN A 65 -9.18 16.20 -10.31
N PRO A 66 -8.89 14.89 -10.33
CA PRO A 66 -8.27 14.20 -9.19
C PRO A 66 -6.74 14.34 -9.16
N PHE A 67 -6.13 14.90 -10.22
CA PHE A 67 -4.68 14.91 -10.42
C PHE A 67 -3.99 16.18 -9.91
N THR A 68 -4.73 17.17 -9.47
CA THR A 68 -4.22 18.46 -9.01
C THR A 68 -4.26 18.59 -7.49
N ILE A 69 -3.41 19.48 -6.91
CA ILE A 69 -3.24 19.58 -5.45
C ILE A 69 -4.43 20.27 -4.77
N ARG A 70 -4.84 21.44 -5.28
CA ARG A 70 -5.88 22.27 -4.62
C ARG A 70 -7.24 21.66 -4.80
N GLY A 71 -8.05 21.68 -3.73
CA GLY A 71 -9.41 21.13 -3.70
C GLY A 71 -9.46 19.61 -3.56
N GLY A 72 -10.65 19.05 -3.44
CA GLY A 72 -10.93 17.63 -3.31
C GLY A 72 -11.77 17.10 -4.46
N ALA A 73 -11.34 16.03 -5.13
CA ALA A 73 -12.15 15.31 -6.11
C ALA A 73 -13.05 14.27 -5.42
N PRO A 74 -14.18 13.88 -6.04
CA PRO A 74 -15.06 12.85 -5.48
C PRO A 74 -14.36 11.50 -5.33
N ALA A 75 -14.80 10.74 -4.33
CA ALA A 75 -14.32 9.36 -4.14
C ALA A 75 -14.63 8.49 -5.36
N TYR A 76 -13.73 7.55 -5.64
CA TYR A 76 -13.81 6.54 -6.71
C TYR A 76 -13.78 7.10 -8.14
N LEU A 77 -13.65 8.41 -8.36
CA LEU A 77 -13.69 9.03 -9.68
C LEU A 77 -12.62 8.43 -10.60
N SER A 78 -11.37 8.37 -10.14
CA SER A 78 -10.28 7.83 -10.97
C SER A 78 -10.52 6.38 -11.38
N GLN A 79 -11.00 5.54 -10.47
CA GLN A 79 -11.29 4.13 -10.72
C GLN A 79 -12.43 3.92 -11.71
N LEU A 80 -13.46 4.77 -11.66
CA LEU A 80 -14.69 4.59 -12.43
C LEU A 80 -14.63 5.22 -13.83
N MET A 81 -13.85 6.31 -13.97
CA MET A 81 -13.86 7.14 -15.17
C MET A 81 -12.70 6.89 -16.14
N PHE A 82 -11.56 6.35 -15.65
CA PHE A 82 -10.38 6.20 -16.48
C PHE A 82 -9.95 4.75 -16.59
N ASP A 83 -9.72 4.30 -17.82
CA ASP A 83 -8.97 3.08 -18.06
C ASP A 83 -7.47 3.36 -18.13
N THR A 84 -6.70 2.30 -18.01
CA THR A 84 -5.24 2.26 -18.02
C THR A 84 -4.74 1.35 -19.14
N LEU A 85 -3.47 1.40 -19.50
CA LEU A 85 -2.92 0.48 -20.51
C LEU A 85 -3.01 -0.97 -20.04
N LEU A 86 -2.65 -1.22 -18.77
CA LEU A 86 -2.74 -2.53 -18.12
C LEU A 86 -3.66 -2.42 -16.91
N THR A 87 -4.38 -3.49 -16.58
CA THR A 87 -5.15 -3.62 -15.34
C THR A 87 -4.61 -4.76 -14.49
N GLY A 88 -4.56 -4.58 -13.16
CA GLY A 88 -4.15 -5.62 -12.23
C GLY A 88 -5.24 -6.67 -12.01
N SER A 89 -4.86 -7.81 -11.44
CA SER A 89 -5.77 -8.81 -10.90
C SER A 89 -5.85 -8.71 -9.37
N LEU A 90 -6.99 -9.04 -8.78
CA LEU A 90 -7.17 -9.08 -7.32
C LEU A 90 -6.69 -10.41 -6.70
N ASP A 91 -6.19 -11.34 -7.49
CA ASP A 91 -5.70 -12.64 -7.03
C ASP A 91 -4.28 -12.97 -7.52
N GLU A 92 -3.60 -11.96 -8.05
CA GLU A 92 -2.20 -12.04 -8.46
C GLU A 92 -1.51 -10.69 -8.24
N GLU A 93 -0.38 -10.69 -7.56
CA GLU A 93 0.43 -9.50 -7.33
C GLU A 93 1.56 -9.40 -8.36
N GLY A 94 1.94 -8.18 -8.71
CA GLY A 94 3.06 -7.94 -9.61
C GLY A 94 2.80 -8.30 -11.08
N ALA A 95 1.53 -8.44 -11.47
CA ALA A 95 1.12 -8.67 -12.86
C ALA A 95 0.12 -7.60 -13.33
N GLY A 96 0.16 -7.29 -14.62
CA GLY A 96 -0.78 -6.40 -15.29
C GLY A 96 -1.20 -6.97 -16.62
N TYR A 97 -2.51 -7.04 -16.85
CA TYR A 97 -3.16 -7.59 -18.03
C TYR A 97 -3.60 -6.46 -18.96
N GLY A 98 -3.50 -6.68 -20.26
CA GLY A 98 -3.87 -5.69 -21.26
C GLY A 98 -5.31 -5.22 -21.17
N LEU A 99 -5.51 -3.91 -20.97
CA LEU A 99 -6.81 -3.25 -20.99
C LEU A 99 -6.88 -2.33 -22.23
N LEU A 100 -6.49 -1.06 -22.14
CA LEU A 100 -6.37 -0.22 -23.36
C LEU A 100 -5.31 -0.75 -24.31
N ALA A 101 -4.23 -1.33 -23.79
CA ALA A 101 -3.26 -2.05 -24.59
C ALA A 101 -3.72 -3.49 -24.85
N GLU A 102 -3.64 -3.96 -26.08
CA GLU A 102 -3.81 -5.37 -26.42
C GLU A 102 -2.52 -6.17 -26.26
N ASP A 103 -1.39 -5.44 -26.20
CA ASP A 103 -0.03 -5.97 -26.30
C ASP A 103 0.97 -5.08 -25.57
N VAL A 104 1.89 -5.72 -24.86
CA VAL A 104 3.03 -5.07 -24.22
C VAL A 104 4.33 -5.81 -24.56
N THR A 105 5.37 -5.05 -24.90
CA THR A 105 6.71 -5.54 -25.17
C THR A 105 7.72 -4.74 -24.37
N VAL A 106 8.50 -5.40 -23.51
CA VAL A 106 9.61 -4.79 -22.78
C VAL A 106 10.90 -5.12 -23.52
N ALA A 107 11.74 -4.11 -23.75
CA ALA A 107 13.04 -4.31 -24.41
C ALA A 107 13.95 -5.20 -23.54
N PRO A 108 14.84 -6.02 -24.15
CA PRO A 108 15.72 -6.93 -23.41
C PRO A 108 16.66 -6.23 -22.43
N ASP A 109 17.02 -4.97 -22.69
CA ASP A 109 17.84 -4.12 -21.81
C ASP A 109 17.03 -3.51 -20.65
N GLY A 110 15.69 -3.67 -20.64
CA GLY A 110 14.80 -3.09 -19.65
C GLY A 110 14.66 -1.57 -19.71
N LEU A 111 15.15 -0.92 -20.80
CA LEU A 111 15.15 0.53 -20.92
C LEU A 111 13.94 1.08 -21.67
N SER A 112 13.02 0.25 -22.12
CA SER A 112 11.75 0.69 -22.69
C SER A 112 10.65 -0.36 -22.58
N ALA A 113 9.38 0.13 -22.56
CA ALA A 113 8.18 -0.68 -22.72
C ALA A 113 7.32 -0.09 -23.83
N THR A 114 6.90 -0.92 -24.77
CA THR A 114 6.06 -0.54 -25.92
C THR A 114 4.67 -1.17 -25.74
N PHE A 115 3.63 -0.36 -25.88
CA PHE A 115 2.23 -0.78 -25.75
C PHE A 115 1.50 -0.51 -27.07
N ARG A 116 0.75 -1.48 -27.54
CA ARG A 116 -0.11 -1.35 -28.72
C ARG A 116 -1.57 -1.29 -28.27
N LEU A 117 -2.25 -0.19 -28.62
CA LEU A 117 -3.63 0.09 -28.20
C LEU A 117 -4.65 -0.70 -29.03
N ARG A 118 -5.72 -1.08 -28.38
CA ARG A 118 -6.89 -1.73 -29.01
C ARG A 118 -7.60 -0.79 -29.97
N ARG A 119 -8.06 -1.31 -31.09
CA ARG A 119 -8.80 -0.54 -32.09
C ARG A 119 -10.19 -0.09 -31.63
N GLU A 120 -10.79 -0.91 -30.77
CA GLU A 120 -12.13 -0.69 -30.20
C GLU A 120 -12.15 0.31 -29.05
N ALA A 121 -11.00 0.68 -28.47
CA ALA A 121 -10.93 1.59 -27.32
C ALA A 121 -11.53 2.96 -27.67
N ARG A 122 -12.45 3.43 -26.82
CA ARG A 122 -13.16 4.71 -27.00
C ARG A 122 -13.24 5.48 -25.70
N PHE A 123 -13.18 6.80 -25.83
CA PHE A 123 -13.56 7.71 -24.75
C PHE A 123 -15.07 7.86 -24.63
N HIS A 124 -15.53 8.46 -23.53
CA HIS A 124 -16.94 8.70 -23.24
C HIS A 124 -17.65 9.57 -24.28
N ASN A 125 -16.92 10.37 -25.02
CA ASN A 125 -17.44 11.21 -26.11
C ASN A 125 -17.49 10.46 -27.47
N GLY A 126 -17.08 9.18 -27.51
CA GLY A 126 -17.06 8.32 -28.69
C GLY A 126 -15.74 8.36 -29.51
N ASP A 127 -14.84 9.28 -29.19
CA ASP A 127 -13.54 9.37 -29.89
C ASP A 127 -12.69 8.14 -29.60
N ALA A 128 -11.86 7.76 -30.60
CA ALA A 128 -10.88 6.69 -30.43
C ALA A 128 -9.78 7.08 -29.42
N VAL A 129 -9.38 6.13 -28.58
CA VAL A 129 -8.19 6.31 -27.74
C VAL A 129 -6.94 6.06 -28.58
N LEU A 130 -6.08 7.07 -28.71
CA LEU A 130 -4.88 7.04 -29.56
C LEU A 130 -3.60 7.13 -28.73
N ALA A 131 -2.47 6.74 -29.32
CA ALA A 131 -1.16 6.86 -28.71
C ALA A 131 -0.81 8.30 -28.29
N ALA A 132 -1.33 9.29 -29.04
CA ALA A 132 -1.18 10.70 -28.70
C ALA A 132 -1.91 11.09 -27.39
N ASP A 133 -3.02 10.42 -27.02
CA ASP A 133 -3.72 10.65 -25.75
C ASP A 133 -2.96 10.05 -24.57
N VAL A 134 -2.33 8.89 -24.77
CA VAL A 134 -1.45 8.27 -23.77
C VAL A 134 -0.25 9.18 -23.48
N LYS A 135 0.41 9.68 -24.54
CA LYS A 135 1.50 10.65 -24.39
C LYS A 135 1.05 11.92 -23.71
N HIS A 136 -0.09 12.48 -24.11
CA HIS A 136 -0.67 13.67 -23.49
C HIS A 136 -0.95 13.46 -21.99
N SER A 137 -1.54 12.32 -21.63
CA SER A 137 -1.81 11.98 -20.22
C SER A 137 -0.52 11.93 -19.41
N TYR A 138 0.51 11.26 -19.90
CA TYR A 138 1.82 11.22 -19.25
C TYR A 138 2.44 12.63 -19.11
N ASP A 139 2.55 13.38 -20.21
CA ASP A 139 3.17 14.72 -20.21
C ASP A 139 2.44 15.67 -19.25
N THR A 140 1.10 15.54 -19.18
CA THR A 140 0.27 16.30 -18.25
C THR A 140 0.57 15.90 -16.80
N LEU A 141 0.60 14.58 -16.49
CA LEU A 141 0.83 14.08 -15.13
C LEU A 141 2.21 14.46 -14.59
N VAL A 142 3.26 14.52 -15.40
CA VAL A 142 4.59 15.00 -14.98
C VAL A 142 4.75 16.51 -15.14
N GLY A 143 3.74 17.21 -15.63
CA GLY A 143 3.73 18.64 -15.87
C GLY A 143 3.71 19.48 -14.58
N PRO A 144 3.86 20.83 -14.71
CA PRO A 144 3.94 21.72 -13.55
C PRO A 144 2.60 21.94 -12.83
N HIS A 145 1.49 21.56 -13.46
CA HIS A 145 0.13 21.85 -13.00
C HIS A 145 -0.57 20.67 -12.31
N THR A 146 0.17 19.59 -12.01
CA THR A 146 -0.31 18.37 -11.36
C THR A 146 0.36 18.15 -9.99
N SER A 147 -0.11 17.15 -9.25
CA SER A 147 0.51 16.77 -7.98
C SER A 147 1.97 16.34 -8.19
N PRO A 148 2.93 16.87 -7.41
CA PRO A 148 4.33 16.47 -7.47
C PRO A 148 4.58 14.97 -7.26
N ALA A 149 3.62 14.27 -6.63
CA ALA A 149 3.70 12.82 -6.43
C ALA A 149 3.88 12.04 -7.75
N TYR A 150 3.27 12.51 -8.85
CA TYR A 150 3.46 11.88 -10.17
C TYR A 150 4.89 12.04 -10.68
N LYS A 151 5.52 13.20 -10.48
CA LYS A 151 6.93 13.41 -10.87
C LYS A 151 7.86 12.47 -10.08
N THR A 152 7.61 12.31 -8.80
CA THR A 152 8.40 11.42 -7.94
C THR A 152 8.21 9.96 -8.38
N MET A 153 6.96 9.52 -8.58
CA MET A 153 6.65 8.16 -9.03
C MET A 153 7.26 7.83 -10.40
N LEU A 154 7.32 8.80 -11.30
CA LEU A 154 7.77 8.64 -12.68
C LEU A 154 9.20 9.17 -12.90
N ILE A 155 9.97 9.35 -11.84
CA ILE A 155 11.31 9.96 -11.89
C ILE A 155 12.27 9.22 -12.84
N ASP A 156 12.11 7.90 -12.96
CA ASP A 156 12.93 7.05 -13.82
C ASP A 156 12.39 6.91 -15.24
N VAL A 157 11.26 7.54 -15.56
CA VAL A 157 10.75 7.61 -16.93
C VAL A 157 11.43 8.77 -17.65
N ALA A 158 12.11 8.48 -18.78
CA ALA A 158 12.79 9.48 -19.58
C ALA A 158 11.83 10.23 -20.52
N GLY A 159 10.72 9.58 -20.91
CA GLY A 159 9.71 10.17 -21.78
C GLY A 159 8.90 9.13 -22.53
N VAL A 160 7.98 9.62 -23.36
CA VAL A 160 7.03 8.81 -24.14
C VAL A 160 7.11 9.22 -25.61
N ASP A 161 7.27 8.23 -26.49
CA ASP A 161 7.29 8.40 -27.93
C ASP A 161 6.01 7.81 -28.54
N VAL A 162 5.36 8.55 -29.43
CA VAL A 162 4.31 8.05 -30.30
C VAL A 162 4.99 7.38 -31.49
N VAL A 163 4.92 6.05 -31.57
CA VAL A 163 5.54 5.27 -32.66
C VAL A 163 4.66 5.29 -33.89
N ASP A 164 3.37 5.09 -33.70
CA ASP A 164 2.29 5.23 -34.69
C ASP A 164 0.99 5.62 -34.01
N GLU A 165 -0.11 5.66 -34.73
CA GLU A 165 -1.41 6.10 -34.23
C GLU A 165 -1.87 5.33 -32.98
N ARG A 166 -1.45 4.06 -32.81
CA ARG A 166 -1.87 3.17 -31.71
C ARG A 166 -0.71 2.53 -30.97
N THR A 167 0.51 2.89 -31.26
CA THR A 167 1.70 2.34 -30.60
C THR A 167 2.44 3.44 -29.86
N VAL A 168 2.59 3.26 -28.56
CA VAL A 168 3.32 4.17 -27.67
C VAL A 168 4.48 3.43 -27.01
N ARG A 169 5.64 4.11 -26.91
CA ARG A 169 6.83 3.60 -26.26
C ARG A 169 7.24 4.51 -25.11
N TYR A 170 7.28 3.96 -23.92
CA TYR A 170 7.91 4.59 -22.76
C TYR A 170 9.40 4.27 -22.74
N ARG A 171 10.23 5.29 -22.55
CA ARG A 171 11.69 5.16 -22.36
C ARG A 171 12.04 5.36 -20.90
N PHE A 172 12.96 4.56 -20.38
CA PHE A 172 13.39 4.59 -18.99
C PHE A 172 14.84 5.06 -18.89
N LYS A 173 15.17 5.79 -17.80
CA LYS A 173 16.53 6.27 -17.51
C LYS A 173 17.45 5.15 -17.04
N ARG A 174 16.86 4.13 -16.41
CA ARG A 174 17.52 2.92 -15.93
C ARG A 174 16.58 1.73 -16.02
N ALA A 175 17.14 0.54 -16.09
CA ALA A 175 16.38 -0.68 -16.05
C ALA A 175 15.75 -0.87 -14.65
N ASN A 176 14.43 -0.94 -14.61
CA ASN A 176 13.67 -1.28 -13.42
C ASN A 176 12.42 -2.06 -13.86
N ARG A 177 12.27 -3.27 -13.35
CA ARG A 177 11.18 -4.19 -13.72
C ARG A 177 9.78 -3.67 -13.36
N GLU A 178 9.67 -2.78 -12.38
CA GLU A 178 8.38 -2.21 -11.97
C GLU A 178 7.85 -1.15 -12.94
N LEU A 179 8.74 -0.50 -13.70
CA LEU A 179 8.35 0.61 -14.57
C LEU A 179 7.30 0.25 -15.62
N PRO A 180 7.32 -0.93 -16.28
CA PRO A 180 6.25 -1.31 -17.20
C PRO A 180 4.87 -1.38 -16.54
N LEU A 181 4.76 -1.88 -15.30
CA LEU A 181 3.50 -1.88 -14.53
C LEU A 181 3.13 -0.47 -14.08
N THR A 182 4.09 0.30 -13.61
CA THR A 182 3.88 1.69 -13.16
C THR A 182 3.29 2.54 -14.29
N VAL A 183 3.91 2.54 -15.47
CA VAL A 183 3.41 3.32 -16.61
C VAL A 183 2.15 2.69 -17.23
N GLY A 184 2.04 1.36 -17.17
CA GLY A 184 0.85 0.62 -17.61
C GLY A 184 -0.39 0.91 -16.78
N GLY A 185 -0.22 1.28 -15.50
CA GLY A 185 -1.28 1.64 -14.56
C GLY A 185 -1.64 3.13 -14.52
N LEU A 186 -1.03 3.97 -15.37
CA LEU A 186 -1.38 5.39 -15.43
C LEU A 186 -2.77 5.59 -16.06
N PRO A 187 -3.60 6.48 -15.52
CA PRO A 187 -4.88 6.83 -16.12
C PRO A 187 -4.67 7.50 -17.47
N VAL A 188 -5.46 7.09 -18.46
CA VAL A 188 -5.47 7.72 -19.80
C VAL A 188 -6.73 8.56 -19.97
N PHE A 189 -6.55 9.81 -20.37
CA PHE A 189 -7.63 10.76 -20.62
C PHE A 189 -7.45 11.47 -21.95
N SER A 190 -8.57 11.95 -22.52
CA SER A 190 -8.58 12.64 -23.80
C SER A 190 -7.82 13.96 -23.75
N ARG A 191 -7.11 14.27 -24.81
CA ARG A 191 -6.45 15.58 -25.05
C ARG A 191 -7.44 16.75 -25.05
N GLN A 192 -8.70 16.48 -25.35
CA GLN A 192 -9.77 17.50 -25.37
C GLN A 192 -10.20 17.92 -23.97
N TRP A 193 -9.91 17.12 -22.92
CA TRP A 193 -10.26 17.47 -21.55
C TRP A 193 -9.42 18.64 -21.04
N GLY A 194 -10.04 19.81 -20.97
CA GLY A 194 -9.38 21.05 -20.54
C GLY A 194 -8.47 21.67 -21.62
N GLU A 195 -8.69 21.34 -22.90
CA GLU A 195 -7.94 21.89 -24.01
C GLU A 195 -7.83 23.43 -23.95
N GLY A 196 -6.61 23.94 -24.11
CA GLY A 196 -6.31 25.37 -24.10
C GLY A 196 -6.21 26.00 -22.71
N LYS A 197 -6.34 25.23 -21.61
CA LYS A 197 -6.22 25.70 -20.23
C LYS A 197 -5.05 25.07 -19.49
N PRO A 198 -4.43 25.80 -18.54
CA PRO A 198 -3.54 25.17 -17.55
C PRO A 198 -4.30 24.06 -16.79
N PHE A 199 -3.70 22.88 -16.66
CA PHE A 199 -4.44 21.71 -16.15
C PHE A 199 -4.95 21.86 -14.71
N ASN A 200 -4.34 22.71 -13.89
CA ASN A 200 -4.82 23.06 -12.55
C ASN A 200 -6.03 24.00 -12.54
N GLU A 201 -6.39 24.58 -13.68
CA GLU A 201 -7.60 25.39 -13.87
C GLU A 201 -8.77 24.57 -14.41
N VAL A 202 -8.53 23.31 -14.83
CA VAL A 202 -9.55 22.34 -15.23
C VAL A 202 -10.17 21.76 -13.97
N VAL A 203 -11.17 22.46 -13.42
CA VAL A 203 -11.72 22.18 -12.08
C VAL A 203 -13.11 21.54 -12.18
N MET A 204 -14.04 22.21 -12.87
CA MET A 204 -15.47 21.86 -12.94
C MET A 204 -15.86 21.15 -14.22
N GLU A 205 -14.94 20.93 -15.12
CA GLU A 205 -15.17 20.23 -16.37
C GLU A 205 -15.11 18.71 -16.11
N PRO A 206 -16.19 17.98 -16.41
CA PRO A 206 -16.19 16.53 -16.27
C PRO A 206 -15.05 15.91 -17.09
N PRO A 207 -14.30 14.94 -16.54
CA PRO A 207 -13.25 14.25 -17.28
C PRO A 207 -13.80 13.53 -18.51
N ILE A 208 -13.04 13.56 -19.60
CA ILE A 208 -13.29 12.72 -20.77
C ILE A 208 -12.38 11.49 -20.64
N GLY A 209 -12.90 10.50 -19.93
CA GLY A 209 -12.26 9.20 -19.69
C GLY A 209 -12.80 8.12 -20.61
N SER A 210 -12.33 6.90 -20.42
CA SER A 210 -12.72 5.71 -21.19
C SER A 210 -13.27 4.58 -20.30
N GLY A 211 -13.42 4.84 -18.98
CA GLY A 211 -13.82 3.87 -17.98
C GLY A 211 -15.32 3.48 -18.05
N PRO A 212 -15.74 2.52 -17.22
CA PRO A 212 -17.09 1.94 -17.30
C PRO A 212 -18.22 2.85 -16.82
N TYR A 213 -17.90 3.99 -16.19
CA TYR A 213 -18.91 4.94 -15.65
C TYR A 213 -18.64 6.36 -16.09
N LYS A 214 -19.71 7.14 -16.16
CA LYS A 214 -19.74 8.59 -16.43
C LYS A 214 -20.28 9.33 -15.20
N ILE A 215 -19.93 10.62 -15.03
CA ILE A 215 -20.54 11.47 -14.02
C ILE A 215 -22.01 11.69 -14.36
N GLY A 216 -22.89 11.36 -13.44
CA GLY A 216 -24.31 11.65 -13.48
C GLY A 216 -24.68 12.84 -12.58
N PRO A 217 -25.85 12.81 -11.90
CA PRO A 217 -26.27 13.88 -11.00
C PRO A 217 -25.29 14.12 -9.86
N VAL A 218 -25.02 15.39 -9.56
CA VAL A 218 -24.10 15.84 -8.51
C VAL A 218 -24.77 16.88 -7.63
N LYS A 219 -24.57 16.74 -6.32
CA LYS A 219 -24.84 17.80 -5.33
C LYS A 219 -23.52 18.08 -4.60
N PHE A 220 -22.84 19.15 -5.02
CA PHE A 220 -21.54 19.51 -4.46
C PHE A 220 -21.58 19.56 -2.92
N GLY A 221 -20.58 18.94 -2.28
CA GLY A 221 -20.51 18.83 -0.84
C GLY A 221 -21.45 17.81 -0.19
N LYS A 222 -22.29 17.11 -0.94
CA LYS A 222 -23.25 16.12 -0.41
C LYS A 222 -23.13 14.74 -1.03
N ASP A 223 -23.29 14.66 -2.35
CA ASP A 223 -23.31 13.39 -3.07
C ASP A 223 -22.92 13.55 -4.54
N ILE A 224 -22.45 12.44 -5.12
CA ILE A 224 -22.23 12.27 -6.55
C ILE A 224 -22.77 10.92 -6.98
N THR A 225 -23.39 10.88 -8.16
CA THR A 225 -23.82 9.64 -8.80
C THR A 225 -22.95 9.38 -10.03
N TYR A 226 -22.38 8.20 -10.11
CA TYR A 226 -21.78 7.66 -11.33
C TYR A 226 -22.80 6.78 -12.03
N VAL A 227 -22.94 6.94 -13.34
CA VAL A 227 -23.87 6.19 -14.18
C VAL A 227 -23.09 5.31 -15.13
N ARG A 228 -23.44 4.02 -15.19
CA ARG A 228 -22.78 3.06 -16.07
C ARG A 228 -22.93 3.47 -17.53
N ASP A 229 -21.85 3.41 -18.27
CA ASP A 229 -21.89 3.59 -19.72
C ASP A 229 -22.39 2.30 -20.38
N PRO A 230 -23.59 2.28 -20.99
CA PRO A 230 -24.10 1.08 -21.66
C PRO A 230 -23.25 0.70 -22.86
N ASP A 231 -22.54 1.66 -23.46
CA ASP A 231 -21.68 1.47 -24.62
C ASP A 231 -20.20 1.35 -24.25
N TYR A 232 -19.90 1.06 -22.98
CA TYR A 232 -18.53 0.87 -22.53
C TYR A 232 -17.77 -0.11 -23.43
N TRP A 233 -16.72 0.37 -24.06
CA TRP A 233 -15.99 -0.33 -25.13
C TRP A 233 -15.38 -1.67 -24.66
N ALA A 234 -14.97 -1.78 -23.37
CA ALA A 234 -14.29 -2.96 -22.84
C ALA A 234 -15.20 -3.96 -22.14
N ARG A 235 -16.53 -3.78 -22.16
CA ARG A 235 -17.49 -4.60 -21.39
C ARG A 235 -17.39 -6.12 -21.62
N GLU A 236 -16.96 -6.53 -22.82
CA GLU A 236 -16.82 -7.94 -23.20
C GLU A 236 -15.37 -8.45 -23.07
N LEU A 237 -14.42 -7.59 -22.72
CA LEU A 237 -13.04 -8.02 -22.54
C LEU A 237 -12.94 -8.99 -21.34
N ASN A 238 -12.08 -9.98 -21.45
CA ASN A 238 -11.81 -10.95 -20.40
C ASN A 238 -11.46 -10.31 -19.06
N VAL A 239 -10.71 -9.20 -19.06
CA VAL A 239 -10.32 -8.43 -17.86
C VAL A 239 -11.48 -7.59 -17.27
N ARG A 240 -12.61 -7.44 -17.97
CA ARG A 240 -13.77 -6.65 -17.54
C ARG A 240 -15.07 -7.46 -17.44
N ARG A 241 -15.11 -8.68 -17.95
CA ARG A 241 -16.27 -9.56 -17.82
C ARG A 241 -16.60 -9.81 -16.35
N GLY A 242 -17.87 -9.67 -15.97
CA GLY A 242 -18.34 -9.81 -14.59
C GLY A 242 -18.07 -8.59 -13.69
N THR A 243 -17.61 -7.46 -14.24
CA THR A 243 -17.36 -6.20 -13.51
C THR A 243 -18.37 -5.10 -13.93
N ALA A 244 -18.38 -3.96 -13.23
CA ALA A 244 -19.25 -2.81 -13.50
C ALA A 244 -20.74 -3.23 -13.61
N ASN A 245 -21.26 -3.91 -12.58
CA ASN A 245 -22.57 -4.54 -12.62
C ASN A 245 -23.73 -3.59 -12.28
N PHE A 246 -23.48 -2.51 -11.54
CA PHE A 246 -24.51 -1.55 -11.15
C PHE A 246 -24.78 -0.52 -12.26
N ASP A 247 -26.04 -0.15 -12.49
CA ASP A 247 -26.38 0.95 -13.39
C ASP A 247 -25.96 2.30 -12.80
N ARG A 248 -26.00 2.39 -11.46
CA ARG A 248 -25.71 3.63 -10.74
C ARG A 248 -24.90 3.34 -9.48
N ILE A 249 -23.93 4.20 -9.20
CA ILE A 249 -23.18 4.21 -7.95
C ILE A 249 -23.36 5.58 -7.32
N LEU A 250 -24.13 5.66 -6.24
CA LEU A 250 -24.36 6.89 -5.48
C LEU A 250 -23.37 6.94 -4.31
N VAL A 251 -22.51 7.95 -4.26
CA VAL A 251 -21.54 8.17 -3.18
C VAL A 251 -21.95 9.37 -2.35
N LYS A 252 -22.29 9.15 -1.08
CA LYS A 252 -22.66 10.18 -0.12
C LYS A 252 -21.48 10.61 0.75
N ILE A 253 -21.51 11.86 1.23
CA ILE A 253 -20.49 12.42 2.11
C ILE A 253 -21.07 12.69 3.49
N TYR A 254 -20.37 12.28 4.53
CA TYR A 254 -20.69 12.56 5.93
C TYR A 254 -19.44 13.09 6.65
N ARG A 255 -19.64 14.03 7.57
CA ARG A 255 -18.54 14.73 8.25
C ARG A 255 -17.73 13.85 9.19
N ASP A 256 -18.37 12.89 9.86
CA ASP A 256 -17.73 12.05 10.88
C ASP A 256 -18.21 10.61 10.87
N ASN A 257 -17.47 9.74 11.54
CA ASN A 257 -17.75 8.30 11.57
C ASN A 257 -19.04 7.96 12.33
N THR A 258 -19.49 8.77 13.29
CA THR A 258 -20.74 8.53 14.00
C THR A 258 -21.93 8.78 13.07
N ALA A 259 -21.92 9.91 12.36
CA ALA A 259 -22.94 10.21 11.35
C ALA A 259 -22.99 9.14 10.26
N ARG A 260 -21.82 8.64 9.78
CA ARG A 260 -21.75 7.53 8.81
C ARG A 260 -22.43 6.26 9.33
N LEU A 261 -22.13 5.86 10.56
CA LEU A 261 -22.71 4.66 11.15
C LEU A 261 -24.23 4.77 11.33
N GLU A 262 -24.71 5.91 11.81
CA GLU A 262 -26.15 6.11 11.99
C GLU A 262 -26.90 6.20 10.65
N ALA A 263 -26.29 6.79 9.62
CA ALA A 263 -26.82 6.80 8.26
C ALA A 263 -26.88 5.39 7.62
N LEU A 264 -25.89 4.52 7.87
CA LEU A 264 -25.97 3.11 7.48
C LEU A 264 -27.15 2.41 8.17
N LYS A 265 -27.31 2.61 9.49
CA LYS A 265 -28.43 2.06 10.24
C LYS A 265 -29.80 2.61 9.80
N ALA A 266 -29.84 3.85 9.33
CA ALA A 266 -31.03 4.47 8.74
C ALA A 266 -31.32 3.99 7.30
N GLY A 267 -30.38 3.30 6.65
CA GLY A 267 -30.54 2.79 5.28
C GLY A 267 -30.24 3.80 4.20
N GLU A 268 -29.49 4.84 4.51
CA GLU A 268 -29.14 5.86 3.55
C GLU A 268 -28.11 5.41 2.52
N PHE A 269 -27.33 4.37 2.84
CA PHE A 269 -26.43 3.68 1.92
C PHE A 269 -26.32 2.18 2.26
N ASP A 270 -25.71 1.40 1.40
CA ASP A 270 -25.81 -0.06 1.39
C ASP A 270 -24.58 -0.77 1.92
N LEU A 271 -23.41 -0.11 1.97
CA LEU A 271 -22.15 -0.73 2.34
C LEU A 271 -21.21 0.30 2.98
N MET A 272 -20.47 -0.14 4.02
CA MET A 272 -19.42 0.64 4.69
C MET A 272 -18.32 -0.29 5.22
N ALA A 273 -17.05 0.09 4.99
CA ALA A 273 -15.90 -0.54 5.64
C ALA A 273 -15.62 0.10 7.01
N PHE A 274 -15.16 -0.72 7.95
CA PHE A 274 -14.86 -0.33 9.33
C PHE A 274 -13.40 -0.57 9.66
N TYR A 275 -12.69 0.50 9.99
CA TYR A 275 -11.28 0.45 10.39
C TYR A 275 -11.08 0.46 11.91
N SER A 276 -12.08 0.92 12.67
CA SER A 276 -12.06 0.92 14.15
C SER A 276 -12.55 -0.42 14.70
N ALA A 277 -11.68 -1.14 15.40
CA ALA A 277 -12.04 -2.37 16.11
C ALA A 277 -13.12 -2.14 17.16
N GLY A 278 -13.07 -1.00 17.88
CA GLY A 278 -14.04 -0.65 18.90
C GLY A 278 -15.43 -0.36 18.33
N ASP A 279 -15.52 0.34 17.20
CA ASP A 279 -16.81 0.58 16.55
C ASP A 279 -17.39 -0.73 16.02
N TRP A 280 -16.56 -1.56 15.36
CA TRP A 280 -16.98 -2.86 14.85
C TRP A 280 -17.53 -3.79 15.94
N ALA A 281 -16.84 -3.86 17.08
CA ALA A 281 -17.23 -4.73 18.19
C ALA A 281 -18.50 -4.25 18.92
N ARG A 282 -18.65 -2.94 19.13
CA ARG A 282 -19.64 -2.40 20.07
C ARG A 282 -20.79 -1.61 19.45
N ARG A 283 -20.58 -1.02 18.27
CA ARG A 283 -21.54 -0.07 17.68
C ARG A 283 -22.23 -0.59 16.41
N VAL A 284 -21.61 -1.57 15.73
CA VAL A 284 -22.18 -2.19 14.51
C VAL A 284 -23.18 -3.26 14.92
N ASN A 285 -24.38 -2.83 15.31
CA ASN A 285 -25.51 -3.65 15.77
C ASN A 285 -26.82 -2.85 15.61
N GLY A 286 -27.96 -3.48 15.92
CA GLY A 286 -29.28 -2.87 15.93
C GLY A 286 -30.28 -3.59 15.04
N LYS A 287 -31.53 -3.10 14.98
CA LYS A 287 -32.68 -3.79 14.38
C LYS A 287 -32.46 -4.32 12.97
N ARG A 288 -31.75 -3.59 12.12
CA ARG A 288 -31.47 -4.03 10.74
C ARG A 288 -30.40 -5.11 10.66
N PHE A 289 -29.51 -5.20 11.65
CA PHE A 289 -28.58 -6.32 11.81
C PHE A 289 -29.30 -7.54 12.38
N ASP A 290 -30.18 -7.35 13.36
CA ASP A 290 -30.95 -8.43 13.98
C ASP A 290 -31.92 -9.08 12.98
N SER A 291 -32.45 -8.31 12.02
CA SER A 291 -33.31 -8.82 10.94
C SER A 291 -32.56 -9.53 9.81
N GLY A 292 -31.24 -9.43 9.77
CA GLY A 292 -30.42 -9.94 8.68
C GLY A 292 -30.43 -9.08 7.42
N GLU A 293 -31.04 -7.88 7.46
CA GLU A 293 -30.97 -6.91 6.36
C GLU A 293 -29.55 -6.37 6.19
N LEU A 294 -28.95 -5.91 7.30
CA LEU A 294 -27.53 -5.60 7.37
C LEU A 294 -26.77 -6.78 7.95
N VAL A 295 -25.68 -7.15 7.32
CA VAL A 295 -24.79 -8.20 7.81
C VAL A 295 -23.39 -7.67 8.04
N LYS A 296 -22.70 -8.26 9.02
CA LYS A 296 -21.29 -8.03 9.29
C LYS A 296 -20.47 -9.06 8.53
N GLY A 297 -19.67 -8.61 7.56
CA GLY A 297 -18.72 -9.44 6.84
C GLY A 297 -17.30 -9.18 7.33
N GLU A 298 -16.58 -10.24 7.66
CA GLU A 298 -15.14 -10.21 7.91
C GLU A 298 -14.45 -10.99 6.79
N PHE A 299 -13.77 -10.27 5.91
CA PHE A 299 -13.16 -10.82 4.71
C PHE A 299 -11.64 -10.81 4.86
N GLN A 300 -11.04 -11.98 4.96
CA GLN A 300 -9.59 -12.11 5.03
C GLN A 300 -8.94 -11.66 3.72
N HIS A 301 -7.81 -10.99 3.83
CA HIS A 301 -6.99 -10.57 2.71
C HIS A 301 -5.52 -10.93 2.93
N LYS A 302 -4.76 -10.96 1.82
CA LYS A 302 -3.32 -11.17 1.81
C LYS A 302 -2.56 -9.92 1.34
N LEU A 303 -3.17 -8.74 1.44
CA LEU A 303 -2.45 -7.50 1.14
C LEU A 303 -1.17 -7.42 1.98
N PRO A 304 -0.08 -6.88 1.43
CA PRO A 304 1.12 -6.59 2.19
C PRO A 304 0.75 -5.87 3.49
N THR A 305 1.30 -6.32 4.62
CA THR A 305 0.88 -5.80 5.93
C THR A 305 1.25 -4.35 6.12
N GLY A 306 2.20 -3.87 5.33
CA GLY A 306 2.91 -2.66 5.67
C GLY A 306 3.66 -2.83 6.98
N PHE A 307 4.08 -1.72 7.54
CA PHE A 307 4.87 -1.74 8.74
C PHE A 307 4.42 -0.63 9.69
N GLN A 308 3.56 -0.97 10.64
CA GLN A 308 3.19 -0.06 11.73
C GLN A 308 4.05 -0.38 12.96
N SER A 309 4.74 0.62 13.50
CA SER A 309 5.67 0.42 14.60
C SER A 309 5.87 1.66 15.48
N TYR A 310 6.38 1.45 16.67
CA TYR A 310 7.11 2.47 17.38
C TYR A 310 8.50 2.61 16.75
N VAL A 311 8.83 3.81 16.29
CA VAL A 311 10.13 4.15 15.68
C VAL A 311 11.04 4.70 16.77
N LEU A 312 12.19 4.08 16.95
CA LEU A 312 13.23 4.51 17.89
C LEU A 312 14.29 5.29 17.13
N ASN A 313 14.42 6.58 17.40
CA ASN A 313 15.37 7.45 16.71
C ASN A 313 16.80 7.22 17.23
N THR A 314 17.60 6.47 16.49
CA THR A 314 18.99 6.12 16.87
C THR A 314 19.97 7.29 16.81
N ARG A 315 19.55 8.47 16.33
CA ARG A 315 20.34 9.71 16.47
C ARG A 315 20.42 10.14 17.94
N ARG A 316 19.47 9.69 18.78
CA ARG A 316 19.46 9.97 20.23
C ARG A 316 20.43 9.02 20.96
N PRO A 317 21.37 9.54 21.79
CA PRO A 317 22.37 8.70 22.48
C PRO A 317 21.77 7.55 23.27
N LEU A 318 20.61 7.76 23.93
CA LEU A 318 19.92 6.75 24.73
C LEU A 318 19.44 5.54 23.89
N LEU A 319 19.26 5.72 22.57
CA LEU A 319 18.69 4.72 21.67
C LEU A 319 19.72 4.10 20.72
N GLN A 320 21.03 4.41 20.89
CA GLN A 320 22.09 3.87 20.02
C GLN A 320 22.42 2.41 20.33
N ASP A 321 22.33 1.98 21.58
CA ASP A 321 22.61 0.60 21.98
C ASP A 321 21.43 -0.32 21.61
N VAL A 322 21.72 -1.36 20.85
CA VAL A 322 20.70 -2.33 20.42
C VAL A 322 20.05 -3.07 21.58
N ARG A 323 20.80 -3.31 22.68
CA ARG A 323 20.28 -3.97 23.89
C ARG A 323 19.21 -3.11 24.57
N VAL A 324 19.38 -1.80 24.56
CA VAL A 324 18.38 -0.86 25.05
C VAL A 324 17.12 -0.93 24.20
N ARG A 325 17.26 -0.93 22.86
CA ARG A 325 16.10 -1.02 21.96
C ARG A 325 15.36 -2.35 22.09
N GLU A 326 16.07 -3.46 22.22
CA GLU A 326 15.48 -4.77 22.50
C GLU A 326 14.71 -4.75 23.83
N ALA A 327 15.29 -4.19 24.89
CA ALA A 327 14.65 -4.07 26.20
C ALA A 327 13.35 -3.26 26.14
N LEU A 328 13.31 -2.16 25.38
CA LEU A 328 12.09 -1.38 25.17
C LEU A 328 11.00 -2.22 24.46
N GLY A 329 11.39 -3.04 23.48
CA GLY A 329 10.48 -3.94 22.75
C GLY A 329 9.90 -5.05 23.63
N LEU A 330 10.69 -5.60 24.56
CA LEU A 330 10.26 -6.62 25.53
C LEU A 330 9.18 -6.11 26.51
N ALA A 331 9.09 -4.80 26.71
CA ALA A 331 8.08 -4.18 27.56
C ALA A 331 6.73 -3.96 26.87
N VAL A 332 6.62 -4.20 25.55
CA VAL A 332 5.36 -4.04 24.79
C VAL A 332 4.45 -5.25 25.04
N ASP A 333 3.33 -5.03 25.73
CA ASP A 333 2.30 -6.07 25.98
C ASP A 333 1.21 -6.02 24.91
N TYR A 334 1.55 -6.48 23.71
CA TYR A 334 0.63 -6.48 22.57
C TYR A 334 -0.59 -7.39 22.82
N GLU A 335 -0.39 -8.59 23.37
CA GLU A 335 -1.47 -9.56 23.55
C GLU A 335 -2.54 -9.04 24.51
N TRP A 336 -2.14 -8.34 25.59
CA TRP A 336 -3.08 -7.66 26.47
C TRP A 336 -3.83 -6.53 25.73
N MET A 337 -3.09 -5.70 24.98
CA MET A 337 -3.68 -4.60 24.22
C MET A 337 -4.68 -5.13 23.19
N ASN A 338 -4.34 -6.22 22.47
CA ASN A 338 -5.22 -6.80 21.47
C ASN A 338 -6.52 -7.34 22.09
N ARG A 339 -6.43 -8.01 23.24
CA ARG A 339 -7.63 -8.50 23.96
C ARG A 339 -8.47 -7.36 24.52
N GLN A 340 -7.86 -6.43 25.26
CA GLN A 340 -8.59 -5.46 26.07
C GLN A 340 -9.02 -4.21 25.30
N MET A 341 -8.26 -3.82 24.28
CA MET A 341 -8.49 -2.58 23.56
C MET A 341 -8.98 -2.80 22.13
N PHE A 342 -8.55 -3.90 21.49
CA PHE A 342 -8.79 -4.16 20.08
C PHE A 342 -9.67 -5.39 19.81
N TYR A 343 -10.23 -6.02 20.86
CA TYR A 343 -11.20 -7.13 20.73
C TYR A 343 -10.67 -8.30 19.89
N ASN A 344 -9.37 -8.61 20.00
CA ASN A 344 -8.65 -9.61 19.20
C ASN A 344 -8.75 -9.39 17.68
N SER A 345 -8.91 -8.14 17.25
CA SER A 345 -9.18 -7.81 15.85
C SER A 345 -7.94 -7.62 15.00
N TYR A 346 -6.75 -7.65 15.59
CA TYR A 346 -5.50 -7.40 14.87
C TYR A 346 -4.50 -8.54 15.02
N THR A 347 -3.59 -8.61 14.05
CA THR A 347 -2.42 -9.49 14.07
C THR A 347 -1.17 -8.65 14.32
N ARG A 348 -0.22 -9.14 15.13
CA ARG A 348 1.04 -8.44 15.35
C ARG A 348 1.91 -8.53 14.09
N VAL A 349 2.51 -7.42 13.70
CA VAL A 349 3.51 -7.38 12.62
C VAL A 349 4.78 -8.08 13.11
N SER A 350 5.45 -8.83 12.24
CA SER A 350 6.70 -9.55 12.57
C SER A 350 7.93 -9.04 11.80
N GLY A 351 7.74 -8.31 10.71
CA GLY A 351 8.82 -7.80 9.87
C GLY A 351 8.32 -6.74 8.91
N LEU A 352 9.18 -6.30 7.99
CA LEU A 352 8.87 -5.24 7.02
C LEU A 352 7.87 -5.71 5.94
N PHE A 353 7.96 -6.98 5.55
CA PHE A 353 7.35 -7.50 4.31
C PHE A 353 6.28 -8.56 4.55
N GLY A 354 5.62 -8.52 5.70
CA GLY A 354 4.56 -9.49 6.01
C GLY A 354 3.52 -9.62 4.88
N ASN A 355 3.06 -10.84 4.64
CA ASN A 355 2.18 -11.25 3.54
C ASN A 355 2.79 -11.13 2.13
N THR A 356 4.10 -11.00 2.01
CA THR A 356 4.79 -10.98 0.70
C THR A 356 5.83 -12.09 0.59
N SER A 357 6.33 -12.32 -0.61
CA SER A 357 7.44 -13.25 -0.85
C SER A 357 8.77 -12.79 -0.25
N CYS A 358 8.87 -11.52 0.14
CA CYS A 358 10.00 -10.88 0.79
C CYS A 358 10.02 -11.05 2.32
N ALA A 359 8.95 -11.58 2.93
CA ALA A 359 8.94 -11.84 4.37
C ALA A 359 9.98 -12.90 4.75
N ALA A 360 10.88 -12.56 5.66
CA ALA A 360 11.83 -13.52 6.22
C ALA A 360 11.09 -14.57 7.07
N SER A 361 11.50 -15.82 6.98
CA SER A 361 10.94 -16.93 7.75
C SER A 361 12.00 -17.96 8.10
N GLY A 362 11.83 -18.69 9.21
CA GLY A 362 12.74 -19.74 9.63
C GLY A 362 14.20 -19.29 9.67
N LEU A 363 15.12 -20.22 9.42
CA LEU A 363 16.55 -19.93 9.24
C LEU A 363 16.80 -19.28 7.86
N PRO A 364 17.89 -18.51 7.70
CA PRO A 364 18.27 -17.96 6.40
C PRO A 364 18.51 -19.07 5.37
N SER A 365 18.08 -18.87 4.13
CA SER A 365 18.42 -19.75 3.01
C SER A 365 19.91 -19.64 2.65
N ALA A 366 20.40 -20.55 1.78
CA ALA A 366 21.79 -20.50 1.29
C ALA A 366 22.07 -19.18 0.54
N GLU A 367 21.09 -18.70 -0.23
CA GLU A 367 21.19 -17.43 -0.97
C GLU A 367 21.20 -16.22 -0.02
N GLU A 368 20.38 -16.23 1.04
CA GLU A 368 20.40 -15.21 2.08
C GLU A 368 21.75 -15.20 2.81
N LEU A 369 22.28 -16.39 3.19
CA LEU A 369 23.60 -16.51 3.83
C LEU A 369 24.72 -16.00 2.94
N ALA A 370 24.68 -16.30 1.64
CA ALA A 370 25.70 -15.81 0.69
C ALA A 370 25.76 -14.26 0.63
N LEU A 371 24.63 -13.58 0.87
CA LEU A 371 24.57 -12.12 0.97
C LEU A 371 25.01 -11.60 2.35
N MET A 372 24.73 -12.35 3.41
CA MET A 372 24.97 -11.93 4.79
C MET A 372 26.38 -12.21 5.28
N ASP A 373 27.01 -13.30 4.84
CA ASP A 373 28.34 -13.73 5.31
C ASP A 373 29.44 -12.66 5.09
N PRO A 374 29.50 -11.96 3.93
CA PRO A 374 30.46 -10.86 3.74
C PRO A 374 30.23 -9.67 4.68
N LEU A 375 29.03 -9.57 5.27
CA LEU A 375 28.60 -8.46 6.14
C LEU A 375 28.67 -8.83 7.64
N ARG A 376 29.29 -9.99 7.99
CA ARG A 376 29.48 -10.40 9.38
C ARG A 376 30.19 -9.32 10.19
N GLY A 377 29.68 -9.02 11.36
CA GLY A 377 30.18 -7.94 12.21
C GLY A 377 29.65 -6.54 11.87
N GLN A 378 28.99 -6.37 10.70
CA GLN A 378 28.36 -5.10 10.30
C GLN A 378 26.83 -5.14 10.46
N ILE A 379 26.23 -6.32 10.56
CA ILE A 379 24.80 -6.55 10.77
C ILE A 379 24.56 -7.29 12.08
N PRO A 380 23.36 -7.24 12.67
CA PRO A 380 23.05 -7.95 13.91
C PRO A 380 23.35 -9.45 13.80
N ALA A 381 24.08 -10.01 14.77
CA ALA A 381 24.40 -11.45 14.80
C ALA A 381 23.12 -12.31 14.81
N ALA A 382 22.05 -11.84 15.44
CA ALA A 382 20.76 -12.52 15.49
C ALA A 382 20.10 -12.69 14.10
N ALA A 383 20.45 -11.87 13.11
CA ALA A 383 19.93 -12.00 11.74
C ALA A 383 20.34 -13.32 11.06
N PHE A 384 21.44 -13.94 11.50
CA PHE A 384 21.89 -15.27 11.03
C PHE A 384 21.09 -16.44 11.65
N GLY A 385 20.24 -16.16 12.61
CA GLY A 385 19.35 -17.12 13.27
C GLY A 385 17.96 -17.17 12.65
N ILE A 386 17.01 -17.58 13.47
CA ILE A 386 15.58 -17.61 13.08
C ILE A 386 15.11 -16.19 12.81
N ALA A 387 14.26 -16.02 11.79
CA ALA A 387 13.63 -14.74 11.47
C ALA A 387 12.97 -14.13 12.71
N TYR A 388 13.06 -12.82 12.82
CA TYR A 388 12.55 -12.10 13.98
C TYR A 388 11.05 -12.39 14.22
N THR A 389 10.74 -12.71 15.46
CA THR A 389 9.38 -12.84 15.96
C THR A 389 9.24 -11.97 17.21
N PRO A 390 8.29 -11.05 17.25
CA PRO A 390 8.10 -10.21 18.42
C PRO A 390 7.81 -11.04 19.67
N PRO A 391 8.39 -10.69 20.83
CA PRO A 391 8.19 -11.43 22.07
C PRO A 391 6.71 -11.48 22.45
N ARG A 392 6.20 -12.67 22.79
CA ARG A 392 4.83 -12.83 23.30
C ARG A 392 4.78 -12.56 24.80
N THR A 393 3.60 -12.14 25.28
CA THR A 393 3.37 -11.81 26.68
C THR A 393 2.28 -12.66 27.35
N ASP A 394 1.57 -13.48 26.57
CA ASP A 394 0.41 -14.28 27.02
C ASP A 394 0.72 -15.77 27.26
N GLN A 395 1.98 -16.20 27.18
CA GLN A 395 2.38 -17.60 27.36
C GLN A 395 3.23 -17.81 28.62
N PRO A 396 2.62 -17.76 29.81
CA PRO A 396 3.37 -17.93 31.07
C PRO A 396 3.82 -19.36 31.35
N LYS A 397 3.39 -20.36 30.55
CA LYS A 397 3.63 -21.78 30.79
C LYS A 397 4.84 -22.33 30.02
N ASP A 398 5.36 -21.61 29.04
CA ASP A 398 6.55 -22.02 28.29
C ASP A 398 7.71 -21.07 28.60
N PRO A 399 8.72 -21.52 29.37
CA PRO A 399 9.89 -20.72 29.70
C PRO A 399 10.70 -20.29 28.47
N ALA A 400 10.59 -21.01 27.35
CA ALA A 400 11.29 -20.70 26.11
C ALA A 400 10.59 -19.56 25.30
N VAL A 401 9.31 -19.34 25.53
CA VAL A 401 8.50 -18.33 24.79
C VAL A 401 8.19 -17.10 25.63
N GLY A 402 8.34 -17.19 26.97
CA GLY A 402 8.19 -16.08 27.90
C GLY A 402 6.75 -15.60 28.13
N GLY A 403 6.53 -14.92 29.24
CA GLY A 403 5.39 -14.05 29.50
C GLY A 403 5.89 -12.66 29.80
N LEU A 404 5.00 -11.70 30.00
CA LEU A 404 5.39 -10.29 30.29
C LEU A 404 6.44 -10.20 31.42
N ARG A 405 6.28 -10.99 32.51
CA ARG A 405 7.23 -10.97 33.64
C ARG A 405 8.62 -11.40 33.19
N GLU A 406 8.72 -12.45 32.39
CA GLU A 406 10.00 -12.96 31.88
C GLU A 406 10.63 -11.98 30.91
N ASN A 407 9.82 -11.39 30.01
CA ASN A 407 10.27 -10.35 29.09
C ASN A 407 10.83 -9.14 29.86
N LEU A 408 10.16 -8.68 30.92
CA LEU A 408 10.66 -7.57 31.75
C LEU A 408 11.95 -7.93 32.50
N ARG A 409 12.09 -9.18 32.97
CA ARG A 409 13.32 -9.66 33.60
C ARG A 409 14.50 -9.65 32.59
N ARG A 410 14.25 -10.12 31.35
CA ARG A 410 15.24 -10.07 30.29
C ARG A 410 15.57 -8.63 29.89
N ALA A 411 14.59 -7.76 29.81
CA ALA A 411 14.78 -6.33 29.55
C ALA A 411 15.68 -5.68 30.62
N GLN A 412 15.44 -5.98 31.90
CA GLN A 412 16.26 -5.47 32.99
C GLN A 412 17.72 -5.96 32.89
N GLN A 413 17.93 -7.20 32.50
CA GLN A 413 19.25 -7.77 32.29
C GLN A 413 19.98 -7.06 31.13
N LEU A 414 19.31 -6.86 29.99
CA LEU A 414 19.88 -6.16 28.82
C LEU A 414 20.26 -4.70 29.15
N LEU A 415 19.43 -4.02 29.92
CA LEU A 415 19.69 -2.67 30.39
C LEU A 415 20.92 -2.63 31.31
N ALA A 416 21.05 -3.61 32.23
CA ALA A 416 22.23 -3.72 33.09
C ALA A 416 23.52 -4.01 32.27
N GLU A 417 23.46 -4.92 31.29
CA GLU A 417 24.57 -5.18 30.35
C GLU A 417 24.94 -3.93 29.54
N ALA A 418 23.97 -3.03 29.27
CA ALA A 418 24.18 -1.74 28.59
C ALA A 418 24.64 -0.62 29.55
N GLY A 419 24.92 -0.92 30.84
CA GLY A 419 25.42 0.03 31.82
C GLY A 419 24.33 0.85 32.56
N TRP A 420 23.08 0.37 32.52
CA TRP A 420 21.95 1.02 33.20
C TRP A 420 21.47 0.20 34.38
N THR A 421 21.39 0.79 35.57
CA THR A 421 20.97 0.13 36.81
C THR A 421 19.84 0.87 37.49
N VAL A 422 18.93 0.15 38.14
CA VAL A 422 17.84 0.76 38.91
C VAL A 422 18.40 1.26 40.27
N GLN A 423 18.24 2.54 40.50
CA GLN A 423 18.64 3.21 41.75
C GLN A 423 17.43 3.98 42.30
N SER A 424 16.96 3.61 43.47
CA SER A 424 15.78 4.23 44.11
C SER A 424 14.54 4.26 43.15
N GLY A 425 14.29 3.17 42.42
CA GLY A 425 13.16 3.07 41.51
C GLY A 425 13.33 3.75 40.14
N THR A 426 14.49 4.40 39.89
CA THR A 426 14.80 5.06 38.62
C THR A 426 15.97 4.40 37.95
N LEU A 427 15.88 4.14 36.66
CA LEU A 427 16.98 3.60 35.84
C LEU A 427 18.00 4.70 35.60
N ARG A 428 19.29 4.46 35.95
CA ARG A 428 20.36 5.44 35.84
C ARG A 428 21.63 4.83 35.23
N ASN A 429 22.40 5.64 34.51
CA ASN A 429 23.74 5.26 34.06
C ASN A 429 24.79 5.48 35.16
N ALA A 430 26.07 5.20 34.88
CA ALA A 430 27.19 5.37 35.80
C ALA A 430 27.39 6.82 36.24
N GLN A 431 26.92 7.81 35.46
CA GLN A 431 26.99 9.23 35.76
C GLN A 431 25.79 9.72 36.57
N GLY A 432 24.88 8.83 36.97
CA GLY A 432 23.67 9.16 37.73
C GLY A 432 22.54 9.77 36.91
N GLN A 433 22.68 9.88 35.58
CA GLN A 433 21.64 10.41 34.71
C GLN A 433 20.46 9.44 34.62
N ALA A 434 19.24 9.96 34.80
CA ALA A 434 18.01 9.17 34.67
C ALA A 434 17.68 8.86 33.22
N PHE A 435 17.10 7.66 32.98
CA PHE A 435 16.63 7.24 31.67
C PHE A 435 15.24 7.83 31.39
N VAL A 436 15.20 8.90 30.61
CA VAL A 436 13.95 9.62 30.26
C VAL A 436 13.85 9.75 28.75
N LEU A 437 12.73 9.34 28.18
CA LEU A 437 12.41 9.44 26.76
C LEU A 437 11.13 10.25 26.55
N GLU A 438 11.00 10.85 25.38
CA GLU A 438 9.80 11.51 24.91
C GLU A 438 9.14 10.68 23.78
N TYR A 439 7.83 10.47 23.91
CA TYR A 439 7.01 9.91 22.84
C TYR A 439 6.20 11.03 22.18
N LEU A 440 6.54 11.35 20.94
CA LEU A 440 5.87 12.39 20.15
C LEU A 440 4.64 11.84 19.42
N ASP A 441 3.49 12.50 19.54
CA ASP A 441 2.25 12.16 18.85
C ASP A 441 1.55 13.41 18.33
N SER A 442 0.79 13.27 17.26
CA SER A 442 -0.10 14.32 16.72
C SER A 442 -1.52 14.28 17.29
N ASN A 443 -1.83 13.33 18.18
CA ASN A 443 -3.17 13.08 18.68
C ASN A 443 -3.15 12.73 20.18
N GLU A 444 -3.84 13.50 21.00
CA GLU A 444 -4.02 13.20 22.43
C GLU A 444 -4.63 11.80 22.68
N GLY A 445 -5.49 11.33 21.79
CA GLY A 445 -6.09 9.99 21.85
C GLY A 445 -5.07 8.84 21.77
N GLY A 446 -3.87 9.10 21.26
CA GLY A 446 -2.74 8.16 21.22
C GLY A 446 -2.27 7.72 22.61
N ALA A 447 -2.42 8.59 23.62
CA ALA A 447 -2.07 8.28 25.00
C ALA A 447 -2.70 6.96 25.49
N ARG A 448 -3.94 6.69 25.11
CA ARG A 448 -4.64 5.45 25.48
C ARG A 448 -3.89 4.20 25.03
N VAL A 449 -3.29 4.24 23.85
CA VAL A 449 -2.57 3.12 23.24
C VAL A 449 -1.18 2.96 23.84
N VAL A 450 -0.51 4.06 24.15
CA VAL A 450 0.88 4.05 24.65
C VAL A 450 0.94 3.77 26.16
N THR A 451 -0.08 4.16 26.95
CA THR A 451 -0.10 4.04 28.41
C THR A 451 0.23 2.63 28.94
N PRO A 452 -0.26 1.50 28.36
CA PRO A 452 0.13 0.18 28.84
C PRO A 452 1.63 -0.07 28.72
N TRP A 453 2.26 0.37 27.65
CA TRP A 453 3.70 0.29 27.47
C TRP A 453 4.46 1.18 28.45
N MET A 454 4.03 2.43 28.66
CA MET A 454 4.60 3.34 29.67
C MET A 454 4.63 2.70 31.06
N ARG A 455 3.52 2.08 31.49
CA ARG A 455 3.43 1.38 32.79
C ARG A 455 4.40 0.20 32.92
N ASN A 456 4.69 -0.49 31.83
CA ASN A 456 5.67 -1.57 31.85
C ASN A 456 7.11 -1.02 31.89
N LEU A 457 7.38 0.09 31.19
CA LEU A 457 8.66 0.79 31.25
C LEU A 457 8.95 1.37 32.66
N GLU A 458 7.93 1.88 33.35
CA GLU A 458 8.05 2.35 34.75
C GLU A 458 8.52 1.22 35.69
N LYS A 459 8.11 -0.04 35.47
CA LYS A 459 8.60 -1.21 36.22
C LYS A 459 10.11 -1.46 36.02
N LEU A 460 10.67 -1.00 34.92
CA LEU A 460 12.10 -1.04 34.62
C LEU A 460 12.85 0.24 35.09
N GLY A 461 12.12 1.18 35.71
CA GLY A 461 12.67 2.47 36.12
C GLY A 461 12.83 3.49 35.01
N ILE A 462 12.27 3.24 33.82
CA ILE A 462 12.31 4.12 32.64
C ILE A 462 11.11 5.07 32.69
N THR A 463 11.35 6.36 32.47
CA THR A 463 10.30 7.36 32.30
C THR A 463 10.06 7.62 30.80
N LEU A 464 8.87 7.30 30.29
CA LEU A 464 8.44 7.70 28.95
C LEU A 464 7.38 8.80 29.08
N ARG A 465 7.64 9.98 28.50
CA ARG A 465 6.75 11.15 28.52
C ARG A 465 5.94 11.21 27.22
N PHE A 466 4.63 11.07 27.30
CA PHE A 466 3.75 11.27 26.16
C PHE A 466 3.61 12.78 25.85
N ARG A 467 3.94 13.18 24.62
CA ARG A 467 3.95 14.56 24.15
C ARG A 467 3.05 14.73 22.93
N PRO A 468 1.76 15.02 23.12
CA PRO A 468 0.89 15.39 22.02
C PRO A 468 1.17 16.82 21.58
N VAL A 469 1.19 17.05 20.26
CA VAL A 469 1.34 18.37 19.65
C VAL A 469 0.36 18.48 18.48
N ASP A 470 0.07 19.70 17.99
CA ASP A 470 -0.71 19.86 16.76
C ASP A 470 0.00 19.24 15.56
N PHE A 471 -0.79 18.92 14.53
CA PHE A 471 -0.29 18.17 13.37
C PHE A 471 0.81 18.91 12.59
N ALA A 472 0.76 20.24 12.52
CA ALA A 472 1.78 21.02 11.79
C ALA A 472 3.12 20.97 12.53
N LEU A 473 3.10 21.14 13.86
CA LEU A 473 4.30 21.02 14.70
C LEU A 473 4.82 19.58 14.70
N TYR A 474 3.92 18.57 14.73
CA TYR A 474 4.29 17.15 14.61
C TYR A 474 5.09 16.90 13.33
N GLN A 475 4.56 17.33 12.18
CA GLN A 475 5.24 17.18 10.88
C GLN A 475 6.59 17.89 10.86
N GLN A 476 6.66 19.14 11.35
CA GLN A 476 7.91 19.89 11.41
C GLN A 476 8.97 19.18 12.27
N ARG A 477 8.57 18.60 13.40
CA ARG A 477 9.49 17.85 14.28
C ARG A 477 9.94 16.54 13.64
N LEU A 478 9.05 15.82 12.91
CA LEU A 478 9.43 14.63 12.15
C LEU A 478 10.45 14.97 11.06
N GLN A 479 10.20 16.02 10.26
CA GLN A 479 11.10 16.46 9.18
C GLN A 479 12.52 16.75 9.69
N LYS A 480 12.65 17.28 10.91
CA LYS A 480 13.94 17.60 11.57
C LYS A 480 14.46 16.46 12.44
N PHE A 481 13.80 15.31 12.47
CA PHE A 481 14.11 14.18 13.36
C PHE A 481 14.18 14.57 14.85
N ASP A 482 13.41 15.60 15.27
CA ASP A 482 13.37 16.09 16.64
C ASP A 482 12.35 15.33 17.48
N PHE A 483 12.65 14.06 17.77
CA PHE A 483 11.88 13.18 18.66
C PHE A 483 12.77 12.04 19.15
N ASP A 484 12.38 11.38 20.25
CA ASP A 484 13.03 10.14 20.68
C ASP A 484 12.27 8.94 20.13
N ILE A 485 10.95 8.91 20.33
CA ILE A 485 10.05 7.85 19.87
C ILE A 485 8.82 8.46 19.22
N THR A 486 8.32 7.85 18.17
CA THR A 486 7.01 8.14 17.57
C THR A 486 6.38 6.87 17.02
N THR A 487 5.14 6.92 16.56
CA THR A 487 4.52 5.85 15.76
C THR A 487 4.44 6.27 14.30
N ILE A 488 4.78 5.33 13.41
CA ILE A 488 4.58 5.48 11.97
C ILE A 488 3.93 4.23 11.39
N ALA A 489 3.15 4.40 10.34
CA ALA A 489 2.61 3.32 9.53
C ALA A 489 3.10 3.48 8.10
N TYR A 490 4.04 2.66 7.69
CA TYR A 490 4.48 2.58 6.30
C TYR A 490 3.51 1.68 5.52
N ALA A 491 3.08 2.14 4.36
CA ALA A 491 2.25 1.32 3.48
C ALA A 491 3.05 0.09 2.99
N GLY A 492 2.39 -1.06 2.97
CA GLY A 492 2.99 -2.26 2.39
C GLY A 492 3.01 -2.20 0.87
N THR A 493 4.08 -2.71 0.29
CA THR A 493 4.20 -3.00 -1.13
C THR A 493 4.46 -4.48 -1.34
N ALA A 494 3.89 -5.05 -2.40
CA ALA A 494 4.14 -6.43 -2.79
C ALA A 494 5.59 -6.65 -3.26
N ASN A 495 6.14 -5.63 -3.88
CA ASN A 495 7.48 -5.66 -4.47
C ASN A 495 8.28 -4.47 -3.94
N PRO A 496 8.95 -4.61 -2.76
CA PRO A 496 9.81 -3.57 -2.22
C PRO A 496 10.96 -3.24 -3.17
N GLY A 497 11.26 -1.95 -3.32
CA GLY A 497 12.22 -1.44 -4.27
C GLY A 497 13.04 -0.26 -3.75
N GLN A 498 13.26 0.72 -4.63
CA GLN A 498 14.10 1.90 -4.37
C GLN A 498 13.61 2.77 -3.20
N GLU A 499 12.31 2.73 -2.88
CA GLU A 499 11.74 3.49 -1.76
C GLU A 499 12.37 3.12 -0.41
N TYR A 500 12.93 1.90 -0.28
CA TYR A 500 13.62 1.48 0.94
C TYR A 500 14.97 2.19 1.15
N ALA A 501 15.54 2.81 0.12
CA ALA A 501 16.70 3.68 0.28
C ALA A 501 16.32 5.00 0.99
N ASP A 502 15.10 5.51 0.79
CA ASP A 502 14.60 6.65 1.56
C ASP A 502 14.29 6.27 3.02
N LEU A 503 13.80 5.05 3.25
CA LEU A 503 13.38 4.59 4.59
C LEU A 503 14.56 4.17 5.48
N PHE A 504 15.63 3.58 4.91
CA PHE A 504 16.72 2.97 5.68
C PHE A 504 18.13 3.23 5.14
N GLY A 505 18.27 3.96 4.03
CA GLY A 505 19.57 4.26 3.45
C GLY A 505 20.35 5.30 4.24
N SER A 506 21.69 5.17 4.25
CA SER A 506 22.58 6.04 5.02
C SER A 506 22.50 7.51 4.60
N GLN A 507 22.30 7.79 3.30
CA GLN A 507 22.15 9.17 2.81
C GLN A 507 20.86 9.80 3.37
N ALA A 508 19.77 9.05 3.41
CA ALA A 508 18.49 9.50 3.94
C ALA A 508 18.58 9.79 5.46
N ALA A 509 19.47 9.12 6.20
CA ALA A 509 19.64 9.34 7.63
C ALA A 509 20.03 10.78 7.98
N ASP A 510 20.74 11.49 7.10
CA ASP A 510 21.20 12.85 7.30
C ASP A 510 20.39 13.88 6.46
N THR A 511 19.39 13.43 5.71
CA THR A 511 18.56 14.29 4.86
C THR A 511 17.25 14.64 5.56
N GLU A 512 17.05 15.91 5.91
CA GLU A 512 15.78 16.37 6.49
C GLU A 512 14.60 16.02 5.58
N ASP A 513 13.44 15.71 6.17
CA ASP A 513 12.21 15.31 5.48
C ASP A 513 12.28 13.96 4.76
N SER A 514 13.33 13.15 4.98
CA SER A 514 13.39 11.78 4.48
C SER A 514 12.53 10.82 5.31
N GLY A 515 12.23 9.66 4.74
CA GLY A 515 11.53 8.58 5.43
C GLY A 515 12.37 7.83 6.48
N ASN A 516 13.69 8.08 6.57
CA ASN A 516 14.57 7.40 7.53
C ASN A 516 14.44 7.96 8.95
N LEU A 517 13.23 7.85 9.49
CA LEU A 517 12.91 8.35 10.84
C LEU A 517 13.71 7.65 11.95
N ALA A 518 14.05 6.38 11.75
CA ALA A 518 14.84 5.60 12.70
C ALA A 518 16.32 6.03 12.78
N GLY A 519 16.84 6.73 11.78
CA GLY A 519 18.23 7.14 11.71
C GLY A 519 19.19 5.99 11.40
N VAL A 520 18.75 5.00 10.62
CA VAL A 520 19.59 3.88 10.17
C VAL A 520 20.70 4.41 9.26
N LYS A 521 21.95 4.17 9.64
CA LYS A 521 23.14 4.58 8.89
C LYS A 521 24.11 3.39 8.84
N SER A 522 24.00 2.59 7.79
CA SER A 522 24.74 1.33 7.66
C SER A 522 25.06 1.02 6.21
N ALA A 523 26.36 0.97 5.88
CA ALA A 523 26.82 0.57 4.55
C ALA A 523 26.36 -0.85 4.16
N ALA A 524 26.18 -1.73 5.14
CA ALA A 524 25.63 -3.07 4.91
C ALA A 524 24.17 -3.00 4.45
N VAL A 525 23.33 -2.16 5.08
CA VAL A 525 21.94 -1.93 4.66
C VAL A 525 21.89 -1.31 3.27
N ASP A 526 22.73 -0.31 2.98
CA ASP A 526 22.83 0.31 1.65
C ASP A 526 23.17 -0.72 0.56
N SER A 527 24.13 -1.62 0.85
CA SER A 527 24.51 -2.71 -0.06
C SER A 527 23.34 -3.68 -0.31
N ILE A 528 22.62 -4.09 0.74
CA ILE A 528 21.47 -5.01 0.62
C ILE A 528 20.36 -4.37 -0.22
N ILE A 529 20.04 -3.09 0.01
CA ILE A 529 19.03 -2.35 -0.78
C ILE A 529 19.47 -2.26 -2.25
N SER A 530 20.74 -1.96 -2.50
CA SER A 530 21.29 -1.91 -3.87
C SER A 530 21.16 -3.27 -4.58
N LEU A 531 21.48 -4.37 -3.90
CA LEU A 531 21.33 -5.74 -4.44
C LEU A 531 19.86 -6.07 -4.71
N MET A 532 18.93 -5.65 -3.84
CA MET A 532 17.51 -5.85 -4.04
C MET A 532 17.01 -5.13 -5.31
N VAL A 533 17.37 -3.86 -5.49
CA VAL A 533 16.96 -3.04 -6.63
C VAL A 533 17.58 -3.50 -7.94
N SER A 534 18.85 -3.97 -7.91
CA SER A 534 19.58 -4.42 -9.10
C SER A 534 19.43 -5.90 -9.42
N ALA A 535 18.61 -6.65 -8.67
CA ALA A 535 18.41 -8.08 -8.85
C ALA A 535 17.95 -8.43 -10.27
N LYS A 536 18.59 -9.40 -10.89
CA LYS A 536 18.27 -9.87 -12.25
C LYS A 536 17.32 -11.05 -12.27
N THR A 537 17.25 -11.80 -11.18
CA THR A 537 16.38 -12.96 -11.03
C THR A 537 15.51 -12.81 -9.78
N GLU A 538 14.37 -13.48 -9.78
CA GLU A 538 13.47 -13.52 -8.64
C GLU A 538 14.15 -14.08 -7.38
N ALA A 539 14.98 -15.10 -7.53
CA ALA A 539 15.73 -15.69 -6.42
C ALA A 539 16.67 -14.67 -5.77
N GLN A 540 17.44 -13.91 -6.57
CA GLN A 540 18.30 -12.83 -6.06
C GLN A 540 17.50 -11.75 -5.36
N TYR A 541 16.37 -11.35 -5.95
CA TYR A 541 15.48 -10.35 -5.38
C TYR A 541 14.94 -10.79 -4.03
N ARG A 542 14.37 -12.01 -3.97
CA ARG A 542 13.82 -12.57 -2.72
C ARG A 542 14.89 -12.74 -1.64
N ALA A 543 16.09 -13.20 -2.00
CA ALA A 543 17.18 -13.29 -1.05
C ALA A 543 17.57 -11.93 -0.47
N ALA A 544 17.70 -10.90 -1.31
CA ALA A 544 18.06 -9.55 -0.87
C ALA A 544 16.99 -8.92 0.01
N CYS A 545 15.70 -8.96 -0.38
CA CYS A 545 14.64 -8.36 0.43
C CYS A 545 14.43 -9.11 1.76
N ARG A 546 14.51 -10.44 1.80
CA ARG A 546 14.46 -11.22 3.06
C ARG A 546 15.66 -10.93 3.97
N THR A 547 16.83 -10.73 3.39
CA THR A 547 18.01 -10.29 4.13
C THR A 547 17.77 -8.91 4.76
N LEU A 548 17.19 -7.95 4.02
CA LEU A 548 16.82 -6.63 4.55
C LEU A 548 15.83 -6.76 5.70
N ASP A 549 14.80 -7.59 5.55
CA ASP A 549 13.80 -7.86 6.58
C ASP A 549 14.46 -8.37 7.88
N ARG A 550 15.37 -9.36 7.78
CA ARG A 550 16.12 -9.90 8.94
C ARG A 550 16.96 -8.83 9.61
N VAL A 551 17.74 -8.09 8.84
CA VAL A 551 18.69 -7.11 9.36
C VAL A 551 17.96 -5.96 10.08
N ILE A 552 16.93 -5.37 9.47
CA ILE A 552 16.18 -4.28 10.08
C ILE A 552 15.37 -4.76 11.29
N SER A 553 14.71 -5.91 11.20
CA SER A 553 13.90 -6.43 12.30
C SER A 553 14.75 -6.77 13.54
N HIS A 554 15.93 -7.37 13.36
CA HIS A 554 16.86 -7.65 14.47
C HIS A 554 17.67 -6.44 14.95
N SER A 555 17.61 -5.31 14.25
CA SER A 555 18.21 -4.07 14.73
C SER A 555 17.39 -3.36 15.82
N HIS A 556 16.14 -3.77 15.99
CA HIS A 556 15.17 -3.20 16.95
C HIS A 556 15.00 -1.68 16.85
N VAL A 557 15.25 -1.09 15.69
CA VAL A 557 14.99 0.34 15.46
C VAL A 557 13.50 0.62 15.30
N LEU A 558 12.75 -0.42 14.98
CA LEU A 558 11.32 -0.44 14.80
C LEU A 558 10.72 -1.51 15.73
N LEU A 559 9.84 -1.12 16.63
CA LEU A 559 9.12 -2.07 17.49
C LEU A 559 7.76 -2.35 16.88
N PRO A 560 7.51 -3.59 16.39
CA PRO A 560 6.31 -3.94 15.66
C PRO A 560 5.04 -3.74 16.45
N GLN A 561 4.05 -3.11 15.83
CA GLN A 561 2.69 -2.98 16.33
C GLN A 561 1.79 -4.04 15.65
N TRP A 562 0.76 -3.65 14.93
CA TRP A 562 -0.27 -4.56 14.41
C TRP A 562 -0.79 -4.13 13.05
N PHE A 563 -1.47 -5.06 12.39
CA PHE A 563 -2.22 -4.81 11.16
C PHE A 563 -3.59 -5.53 11.22
N ALA A 564 -4.51 -5.09 10.38
CA ALA A 564 -5.80 -5.77 10.20
C ALA A 564 -5.69 -6.76 9.04
N GLY A 565 -5.70 -8.06 9.31
CA GLY A 565 -5.70 -9.12 8.30
C GLY A 565 -7.05 -9.36 7.65
N THR A 566 -8.08 -8.58 8.05
CA THR A 566 -9.45 -8.68 7.52
C THR A 566 -10.01 -7.31 7.20
N HIS A 567 -10.72 -7.20 6.08
CA HIS A 567 -11.63 -6.09 5.84
C HIS A 567 -12.96 -6.35 6.54
N ARG A 568 -13.35 -5.47 7.44
CA ARG A 568 -14.63 -5.49 8.14
C ARG A 568 -15.60 -4.60 7.39
N MET A 569 -16.66 -5.20 6.84
CA MET A 569 -17.64 -4.51 6.03
C MET A 569 -19.06 -4.82 6.52
N ALA A 570 -19.86 -3.79 6.81
CA ALA A 570 -21.29 -3.96 6.99
C ALA A 570 -21.98 -3.63 5.67
N TYR A 571 -22.89 -4.49 5.22
CA TYR A 571 -23.57 -4.33 3.94
C TYR A 571 -25.01 -4.86 3.98
N ASN A 572 -25.86 -4.32 3.10
CA ASN A 572 -27.26 -4.71 2.96
C ASN A 572 -27.38 -6.00 2.13
N ALA A 573 -27.56 -7.15 2.80
CA ALA A 573 -27.66 -8.46 2.16
C ALA A 573 -28.98 -8.68 1.41
N TRP A 574 -30.00 -7.86 1.65
CA TRP A 574 -31.25 -7.92 0.88
C TRP A 574 -31.15 -7.24 -0.47
N ARG A 575 -30.21 -6.31 -0.63
CA ARG A 575 -29.99 -5.52 -1.84
C ARG A 575 -28.78 -5.92 -2.64
N LEU A 576 -27.76 -6.51 -2.00
CA LEU A 576 -26.47 -6.80 -2.62
C LEU A 576 -26.17 -8.28 -2.62
N GLU A 577 -25.59 -8.74 -3.70
CA GLU A 577 -24.92 -10.03 -3.84
C GLU A 577 -23.48 -9.85 -4.26
N ARG A 578 -22.67 -10.89 -4.01
CA ARG A 578 -21.24 -10.87 -4.26
C ARG A 578 -20.76 -12.19 -4.86
N PRO A 579 -19.58 -12.20 -5.52
CA PRO A 579 -18.93 -13.42 -5.96
C PRO A 579 -18.73 -14.42 -4.82
N LYS A 580 -18.74 -15.71 -5.13
CA LYS A 580 -18.46 -16.78 -4.18
C LYS A 580 -17.02 -16.77 -3.72
N VAL A 581 -16.09 -16.42 -4.62
CA VAL A 581 -14.65 -16.34 -4.35
C VAL A 581 -14.31 -14.94 -3.85
N THR A 582 -13.69 -14.87 -2.68
CA THR A 582 -13.09 -13.62 -2.19
C THR A 582 -11.64 -13.58 -2.66
N PRO A 583 -11.25 -12.59 -3.47
CA PRO A 583 -9.86 -12.51 -3.94
C PRO A 583 -8.91 -12.13 -2.78
N PRO A 584 -7.66 -12.61 -2.79
CA PRO A 584 -6.74 -12.35 -1.69
C PRO A 584 -6.24 -10.89 -1.60
N TYR A 585 -6.21 -10.14 -2.70
CA TYR A 585 -5.60 -8.80 -2.75
C TYR A 585 -6.62 -7.66 -2.98
N PHE A 586 -7.87 -7.90 -2.58
CA PHE A 586 -8.93 -6.88 -2.71
C PHE A 586 -8.79 -5.75 -1.66
N ARG A 587 -9.41 -4.64 -1.95
CA ARG A 587 -9.53 -3.50 -1.02
C ARG A 587 -11.00 -3.20 -0.78
N GLY A 588 -11.47 -3.37 0.42
CA GLY A 588 -12.76 -2.95 0.97
C GLY A 588 -13.87 -2.69 -0.06
N GLU A 589 -14.35 -1.46 -0.10
CA GLU A 589 -15.47 -1.04 -0.95
C GLU A 589 -15.15 -1.14 -2.46
N THR A 590 -13.86 -1.05 -2.87
CA THR A 590 -13.49 -1.13 -4.29
C THR A 590 -13.82 -2.50 -4.88
N TRP A 591 -13.67 -3.57 -4.10
CA TRP A 591 -14.09 -4.91 -4.52
C TRP A 591 -15.60 -4.98 -4.77
N ALA A 592 -16.40 -4.35 -3.90
CA ALA A 592 -17.86 -4.32 -4.09
C ALA A 592 -18.25 -3.50 -5.33
N ILE A 593 -17.59 -2.36 -5.57
CA ILE A 593 -17.79 -1.52 -6.76
C ILE A 593 -17.51 -2.33 -8.04
N ASP A 594 -16.41 -3.07 -8.04
CA ASP A 594 -15.95 -3.75 -9.25
C ASP A 594 -16.75 -5.00 -9.56
N THR A 595 -17.11 -5.82 -8.54
CA THR A 595 -17.55 -7.21 -8.79
C THR A 595 -18.89 -7.61 -8.20
N TRP A 596 -19.45 -6.83 -7.23
CA TRP A 596 -20.76 -7.15 -6.65
C TRP A 596 -21.89 -6.69 -7.58
N TRP A 597 -23.10 -7.13 -7.32
CA TRP A 597 -24.28 -6.77 -8.11
C TRP A 597 -25.52 -6.56 -7.23
N ALA A 598 -26.53 -5.90 -7.79
CA ALA A 598 -27.81 -5.73 -7.12
C ALA A 598 -28.61 -7.05 -7.15
N ARG A 599 -29.15 -7.44 -6.00
CA ARG A 599 -30.11 -8.54 -5.90
C ARG A 599 -31.41 -8.11 -6.58
N ASN A 600 -31.92 -8.89 -7.55
CA ASN A 600 -33.14 -8.62 -8.31
C ASN A 600 -33.16 -7.19 -8.90
N PRO A 601 -32.21 -6.82 -9.76
CA PRO A 601 -32.25 -5.51 -10.41
C PRO A 601 -33.52 -5.33 -11.23
N PRO A 602 -34.03 -4.09 -11.39
CA PRO A 602 -35.20 -3.85 -12.24
C PRO A 602 -35.00 -4.36 -13.66
N GLY A 603 -35.95 -5.15 -14.17
CA GLY A 603 -35.91 -5.69 -15.54
C GLY A 603 -35.37 -7.12 -15.68
N THR A 604 -34.97 -7.81 -14.62
CA THR A 604 -34.49 -9.20 -14.64
C THR A 604 -35.58 -10.23 -14.31
N ARG A 605 -36.83 -10.00 -14.70
CA ARG A 605 -37.92 -11.00 -14.63
C ARG A 605 -38.00 -11.82 -15.88
#